data_b59963f529a195d52e7d12cc2e961308
#
_entry.id   b59963f529a195d52e7d12cc2e961308
#
_cell.length_a   1.000
_cell.length_b   1.000
_cell.length_c   1.000
_cell.angle_alpha   90.00
_cell.angle_beta   90.00
_cell.angle_gamma   90.00
#
_symmetry.space_group_name_H-M   'P 1'
#
loop_
_entity.id
_entity.type
_entity.pdbx_description
1 polymer ?
#
loop_
_entity_poly.entity_id
_entity_poly.type
_entity_poly.pdbx_seq_one_letter_code
_entity_poly.pdbx_strand_id
1 'polypeptide(L)'
;MSATPPRKRLSRRLTTTVAVLAAASGVLATAGPASAHHGRTVDVQMLSFNDFHGNLEPPQGSSGTVSELQPDGSKKTVPAGGVEYLASSLRAARKGHPYSVTAGAGDMVGASPLMSGMFHDEPSIEAMNKLGLDVTSVGNHEFDRGRDELIRKQKGGCHPKDGCYEKGKKFKGADFPYLAANVTDEKTGKPILKPYTVWKHNGVKIGFIGVTLKGTPDVVTAEGVKGLKFGGEVETINKYAQELDRQGVKAIVALIHEGGLPASGAYNYDCDTPGPGAGISGAIVDIAKKVTPKVDALVTGHTHAAYNCTIPDPSGAPRTVTSAASFGRLYTETTLTYDRGTKDIVRTPAKHPRAANHVVNRDQPKAPDMTALIDRWKKLAAPVANKPVGYISADINGRGSEAYEKPLGDVIADAQLEALAPADKGGAQIALMNPGGIRSDLAYKASGSEGDGVVTYGEAFTVQPFTNMMASVDLTGAQLISLLQQQVSGPNEAEPKILQVSRGLTYTLDLTKKGAARIDLSTLKLNGALIDPAKTYRVAANEFLAGGGDGFPAFKEGKNKKLTTSDVDAFIAYLTAHSSKTAPLDPPKADRITVVK
;
A
#
# COMPACT_ATOMS: atom_id res chain seq x y z
N MET A 1 62.26 41.67 -27.86
CA MET A 1 62.57 42.87 -27.09
C MET A 1 62.16 42.53 -25.66
N SER A 2 63.12 41.98 -24.84
CA SER A 2 64.05 42.63 -23.94
C SER A 2 63.29 43.55 -22.96
N ALA A 3 63.20 43.28 -21.63
CA ALA A 3 64.30 43.39 -20.68
C ALA A 3 63.81 42.95 -19.24
N THR A 4 64.62 42.18 -18.57
CA THR A 4 64.84 42.11 -17.11
C THR A 4 66.07 43.02 -16.81
N PRO A 5 66.51 43.33 -15.55
CA PRO A 5 66.11 43.18 -14.13
C PRO A 5 66.34 44.53 -13.35
N PRO A 6 66.74 44.68 -12.04
CA PRO A 6 67.74 43.92 -11.30
C PRO A 6 67.49 43.62 -9.77
N ARG A 7 68.37 42.77 -9.27
CA ARG A 7 68.66 42.47 -7.85
C ARG A 7 69.31 43.66 -7.12
N LYS A 8 69.09 43.78 -5.79
CA LYS A 8 70.08 44.37 -4.87
C LYS A 8 70.27 43.53 -3.62
N ARG A 9 71.50 43.35 -3.26
CA ARG A 9 72.08 42.60 -2.14
C ARG A 9 72.31 43.51 -0.91
N LEU A 10 72.58 42.83 0.20
CA LEU A 10 73.34 43.13 1.43
C LEU A 10 72.73 44.08 2.45
N SER A 11 72.67 43.62 3.74
CA SER A 11 73.88 43.65 4.60
C SER A 11 73.65 42.88 5.91
N ARG A 12 74.71 42.19 6.33
CA ARG A 12 74.88 41.55 7.66
C ARG A 12 75.00 42.63 8.74
N ARG A 13 74.37 42.35 9.91
CA ARG A 13 75.00 42.74 11.22
C ARG A 13 74.84 41.61 12.23
N LEU A 14 75.97 41.08 12.70
CA LEU A 14 76.18 40.28 13.88
C LEU A 14 75.84 41.11 15.14
N THR A 15 75.17 40.55 16.09
CA THR A 15 75.39 40.90 17.50
C THR A 15 75.16 39.63 18.34
N THR A 16 76.23 39.29 18.99
CA THR A 16 76.34 38.22 20.01
C THR A 16 75.66 38.64 21.32
N THR A 17 74.87 37.74 21.96
CA THR A 17 74.90 37.72 23.45
C THR A 17 74.16 36.47 24.04
N VAL A 18 74.97 35.75 24.79
CA VAL A 18 74.71 34.99 26.04
C VAL A 18 73.67 33.86 26.07
N ALA A 19 74.20 32.66 26.25
CA ALA A 19 73.52 31.44 26.62
C ALA A 19 73.01 31.49 28.07
N VAL A 20 71.75 31.11 28.28
CA VAL A 20 71.23 30.62 29.57
C VAL A 20 70.71 29.19 29.35
N LEU A 21 71.38 28.22 29.93
CA LEU A 21 70.90 26.84 30.05
C LEU A 21 69.71 26.82 30.99
N ALA A 22 68.51 26.47 30.50
CA ALA A 22 67.41 25.97 31.30
C ALA A 22 67.13 24.55 30.86
N ALA A 23 67.38 23.60 31.75
CA ALA A 23 67.04 22.20 31.62
C ALA A 23 65.49 22.06 31.62
N ALA A 24 64.90 21.80 30.47
CA ALA A 24 63.50 21.41 30.39
C ALA A 24 63.44 19.88 30.22
N SER A 25 62.99 19.22 31.26
CA SER A 25 62.67 17.78 31.23
C SER A 25 61.57 17.53 30.21
N GLY A 26 61.92 16.89 29.09
CA GLY A 26 61.01 16.46 28.05
C GLY A 26 60.12 15.34 28.58
N VAL A 27 58.87 15.64 28.89
CA VAL A 27 57.82 14.61 28.99
C VAL A 27 57.45 14.21 27.58
N LEU A 28 57.91 13.03 27.15
CA LEU A 28 57.36 12.35 25.96
C LEU A 28 55.90 12.00 26.28
N ALA A 29 54.95 12.82 25.88
CA ALA A 29 53.59 12.43 25.80
C ALA A 29 53.47 11.40 24.64
N THR A 30 53.40 10.11 25.00
CA THR A 30 52.94 9.09 24.10
C THR A 30 51.49 9.39 23.74
N ALA A 31 51.26 9.90 22.53
CA ALA A 31 49.92 9.97 22.00
C ALA A 31 49.38 8.53 21.91
N GLY A 32 48.63 8.11 22.93
CA GLY A 32 47.84 6.91 22.88
C GLY A 32 46.86 7.01 21.68
N PRO A 33 46.47 5.88 21.07
CA PRO A 33 45.52 5.94 19.97
C PRO A 33 44.29 6.70 20.44
N ALA A 34 43.93 7.75 19.72
CA ALA A 34 42.71 8.51 19.95
C ALA A 34 41.55 7.51 19.90
N SER A 35 41.06 7.08 21.06
CA SER A 35 39.81 6.33 21.15
C SER A 35 38.77 7.24 20.54
N ALA A 36 38.30 6.90 19.33
CA ALA A 36 37.15 7.53 18.74
C ALA A 36 36.01 7.42 19.78
N HIS A 37 35.73 8.48 20.50
CA HIS A 37 34.54 8.59 21.31
C HIS A 37 33.36 8.47 20.33
N HIS A 38 32.92 7.24 20.13
CA HIS A 38 31.59 7.05 19.54
C HIS A 38 30.61 7.80 20.43
N GLY A 39 30.00 8.86 19.91
CA GLY A 39 28.99 9.62 20.64
C GLY A 39 27.98 8.68 21.29
N ARG A 40 27.44 9.06 22.44
CA ARG A 40 26.46 8.26 23.18
C ARG A 40 25.25 7.90 22.33
N THR A 41 24.85 8.75 21.39
CA THR A 41 23.72 8.53 20.46
C THR A 41 24.21 8.39 19.01
N VAL A 42 23.44 7.65 18.24
CA VAL A 42 23.58 7.53 16.79
C VAL A 42 22.21 7.66 16.12
N ASP A 43 22.13 8.44 15.06
CA ASP A 43 20.91 8.54 14.28
C ASP A 43 20.87 7.41 13.24
N VAL A 44 19.78 6.64 13.28
CA VAL A 44 19.47 5.57 12.33
C VAL A 44 18.39 6.12 11.40
N GLN A 45 18.69 6.13 10.12
CA GLN A 45 17.71 6.42 9.08
C GLN A 45 16.86 5.17 8.84
N MET A 46 15.56 5.27 9.01
CA MET A 46 14.61 4.26 8.57
C MET A 46 13.85 4.81 7.36
N LEU A 47 14.03 4.16 6.22
CA LEU A 47 13.23 4.40 5.01
C LEU A 47 12.08 3.39 5.02
N SER A 48 10.85 3.84 4.79
CA SER A 48 9.71 2.93 4.78
C SER A 48 8.71 3.25 3.68
N PHE A 49 7.99 2.23 3.20
CA PHE A 49 6.87 2.35 2.29
C PHE A 49 5.91 1.17 2.51
N ASN A 50 4.73 1.26 1.95
CA ASN A 50 3.65 0.28 2.12
C ASN A 50 2.80 0.19 0.86
N ASP A 51 1.94 -0.84 0.78
CA ASP A 51 0.92 -0.97 -0.27
C ASP A 51 1.50 -0.77 -1.68
N PHE A 52 2.62 -1.43 -1.97
CA PHE A 52 3.28 -1.33 -3.27
C PHE A 52 2.46 -2.00 -4.37
N HIS A 53 1.77 -3.11 -4.05
CA HIS A 53 0.87 -3.82 -4.95
C HIS A 53 1.44 -4.06 -6.35
N GLY A 54 2.68 -4.52 -6.43
CA GLY A 54 3.28 -4.88 -7.70
C GLY A 54 3.41 -3.78 -8.75
N ASN A 55 3.30 -2.51 -8.36
CA ASN A 55 3.37 -1.37 -9.27
C ASN A 55 4.81 -1.09 -9.73
N LEU A 56 5.34 -1.93 -10.61
CA LEU A 56 6.69 -1.80 -11.15
C LEU A 56 6.80 -0.60 -12.09
N GLU A 57 5.85 -0.43 -13.00
CA GLU A 57 5.74 0.77 -13.85
C GLU A 57 5.03 1.90 -13.08
N PRO A 58 5.23 3.17 -13.50
CA PRO A 58 4.46 4.27 -12.95
C PRO A 58 2.95 4.03 -13.09
N PRO A 59 2.16 4.09 -12.00
CA PRO A 59 0.72 3.93 -12.09
C PRO A 59 0.10 4.98 -13.02
N GLN A 60 -1.01 4.65 -13.65
CA GLN A 60 -1.73 5.51 -14.58
C GLN A 60 -2.86 6.28 -13.87
N GLY A 61 -3.40 7.30 -14.55
CA GLY A 61 -4.51 8.10 -14.05
C GLY A 61 -4.24 8.71 -12.68
N SER A 62 -5.25 8.81 -11.87
CA SER A 62 -5.18 9.31 -10.49
C SER A 62 -4.28 8.49 -9.58
N SER A 63 -4.14 7.18 -9.84
CA SER A 63 -3.20 6.31 -9.11
C SER A 63 -1.73 6.68 -9.34
N GLY A 64 -1.42 7.44 -10.40
CA GLY A 64 -0.07 7.90 -10.74
C GLY A 64 0.32 9.25 -10.15
N THR A 65 -0.47 9.82 -9.26
CA THR A 65 -0.25 11.14 -8.69
C THR A 65 -0.39 11.15 -7.17
N VAL A 66 0.14 12.20 -6.54
CA VAL A 66 -0.12 12.53 -5.13
C VAL A 66 -0.58 13.99 -5.04
N SER A 67 -1.35 14.31 -4.00
CA SER A 67 -1.80 15.67 -3.71
C SER A 67 -0.82 16.35 -2.75
N GLU A 68 -0.40 17.56 -3.07
CA GLU A 68 0.49 18.40 -2.26
C GLU A 68 -0.28 19.64 -1.78
N LEU A 69 -0.30 19.86 -0.47
CA LEU A 69 -0.88 21.07 0.12
C LEU A 69 0.11 22.23 -0.07
N GLN A 70 -0.38 23.32 -0.67
CA GLN A 70 0.39 24.53 -0.88
C GLN A 70 0.23 25.51 0.30
N PRO A 71 1.15 26.48 0.48
CA PRO A 71 1.07 27.46 1.58
C PRO A 71 -0.21 28.31 1.60
N ASP A 72 -0.87 28.49 0.45
CA ASP A 72 -2.14 29.20 0.32
C ASP A 72 -3.38 28.34 0.63
N GLY A 73 -3.17 27.05 1.02
CA GLY A 73 -4.22 26.09 1.29
C GLY A 73 -4.77 25.37 0.05
N SER A 74 -4.32 25.74 -1.15
CA SER A 74 -4.68 25.01 -2.38
C SER A 74 -3.97 23.66 -2.45
N LYS A 75 -4.46 22.76 -3.31
CA LYS A 75 -3.84 21.45 -3.56
C LYS A 75 -3.26 21.41 -4.97
N LYS A 76 -2.03 20.95 -5.09
CA LYS A 76 -1.35 20.69 -6.35
C LYS A 76 -1.23 19.18 -6.56
N THR A 77 -1.55 18.71 -7.76
CA THR A 77 -1.34 17.31 -8.17
C THR A 77 0.09 17.13 -8.70
N VAL A 78 0.81 16.15 -8.16
CA VAL A 78 2.20 15.86 -8.51
C VAL A 78 2.29 14.43 -9.05
N PRO A 79 2.82 14.21 -10.28
CA PRO A 79 3.10 12.87 -10.80
C PRO A 79 4.12 12.13 -9.93
N ALA A 80 3.83 10.86 -9.59
CA ALA A 80 4.66 10.10 -8.66
C ALA A 80 4.64 8.59 -8.97
N GLY A 81 5.66 7.87 -8.46
CA GLY A 81 5.74 6.42 -8.49
C GLY A 81 6.45 5.85 -9.71
N GLY A 82 6.57 4.52 -9.70
CA GLY A 82 7.40 3.71 -10.58
C GLY A 82 8.66 3.23 -9.86
N VAL A 83 8.94 1.90 -9.90
CA VAL A 83 10.03 1.30 -9.13
C VAL A 83 11.41 1.78 -9.53
N GLU A 84 11.58 2.21 -10.79
CA GLU A 84 12.83 2.80 -11.30
C GLU A 84 13.19 4.09 -10.56
N TYR A 85 12.17 4.95 -10.31
CA TYR A 85 12.31 6.20 -9.58
C TYR A 85 12.37 5.98 -8.07
N LEU A 86 11.59 5.02 -7.53
CA LEU A 86 11.67 4.62 -6.13
C LEU A 86 13.08 4.13 -5.77
N ALA A 87 13.70 3.31 -6.64
CA ALA A 87 15.05 2.84 -6.44
C ALA A 87 16.07 3.98 -6.43
N SER A 88 15.94 4.93 -7.36
CA SER A 88 16.81 6.12 -7.40
C SER A 88 16.64 6.98 -6.15
N SER A 89 15.40 7.21 -5.71
CA SER A 89 15.07 7.98 -4.49
C SER A 89 15.67 7.33 -3.24
N LEU A 90 15.42 6.02 -3.04
CA LEU A 90 15.93 5.32 -1.85
C LEU A 90 17.46 5.25 -1.82
N ARG A 91 18.10 5.07 -2.98
CA ARG A 91 19.58 5.08 -3.09
C ARG A 91 20.15 6.46 -2.79
N ALA A 92 19.51 7.53 -3.28
CA ALA A 92 19.91 8.91 -2.97
C ALA A 92 19.73 9.21 -1.48
N ALA A 93 18.60 8.82 -0.89
CA ALA A 93 18.34 9.02 0.54
C ALA A 93 19.35 8.28 1.43
N ARG A 94 19.76 7.06 1.08
CA ARG A 94 20.77 6.28 1.85
C ARG A 94 22.18 6.91 1.78
N LYS A 95 22.46 7.75 0.80
CA LYS A 95 23.80 8.32 0.62
C LYS A 95 24.17 9.22 1.81
N GLY A 96 25.27 8.87 2.47
CA GLY A 96 25.75 9.61 3.67
C GLY A 96 25.14 9.09 5.00
N HIS A 97 24.24 8.11 4.97
CA HIS A 97 23.63 7.51 6.13
C HIS A 97 24.16 6.07 6.37
N PRO A 98 25.27 5.92 7.14
CA PRO A 98 25.87 4.61 7.38
C PRO A 98 24.98 3.66 8.19
N TYR A 99 24.00 4.21 8.92
CA TYR A 99 22.99 3.46 9.64
C TYR A 99 21.65 3.68 8.94
N SER A 100 21.37 2.89 7.90
CA SER A 100 20.13 2.98 7.15
C SER A 100 19.48 1.61 7.07
N VAL A 101 18.18 1.55 7.30
CA VAL A 101 17.34 0.35 7.20
C VAL A 101 16.10 0.67 6.37
N THR A 102 15.67 -0.27 5.53
CA THR A 102 14.44 -0.10 4.72
C THR A 102 13.40 -1.11 5.15
N ALA A 103 12.21 -0.61 5.50
CA ALA A 103 11.11 -1.41 6.03
C ALA A 103 9.82 -1.25 5.20
N GLY A 104 9.03 -2.32 5.13
CA GLY A 104 7.71 -2.33 4.51
C GLY A 104 6.60 -2.61 5.52
N ALA A 105 5.40 -2.07 5.30
CA ALA A 105 4.23 -2.32 6.14
C ALA A 105 3.12 -3.07 5.40
N GLY A 106 3.48 -4.16 4.70
CA GLY A 106 2.55 -5.07 4.03
C GLY A 106 2.07 -4.61 2.65
N ASP A 107 1.34 -5.48 1.98
CA ASP A 107 0.81 -5.32 0.62
C ASP A 107 1.91 -4.94 -0.40
N MET A 108 3.06 -5.60 -0.29
CA MET A 108 4.11 -5.47 -1.30
C MET A 108 3.65 -6.09 -2.63
N VAL A 109 2.77 -7.08 -2.54
CA VAL A 109 2.22 -7.87 -3.65
C VAL A 109 0.72 -8.06 -3.48
N GLY A 110 0.07 -8.60 -4.50
CA GLY A 110 -1.37 -8.82 -4.56
C GLY A 110 -2.13 -7.61 -5.09
N ALA A 111 -3.30 -7.84 -5.69
CA ALA A 111 -4.02 -6.82 -6.48
C ALA A 111 -3.10 -6.10 -7.47
N SER A 112 -2.10 -6.80 -7.99
CA SER A 112 -1.00 -6.27 -8.78
C SER A 112 -1.37 -6.07 -10.24
N PRO A 113 -0.83 -5.05 -10.94
CA PRO A 113 -0.90 -4.93 -12.38
C PRO A 113 -0.42 -6.20 -13.09
N LEU A 114 -0.90 -6.42 -14.33
CA LEU A 114 -0.69 -7.68 -15.06
C LEU A 114 0.77 -8.13 -15.10
N MET A 115 1.71 -7.21 -15.35
CA MET A 115 3.14 -7.54 -15.42
C MET A 115 3.69 -8.20 -14.15
N SER A 116 3.09 -7.97 -13.00
CA SER A 116 3.43 -8.68 -11.76
C SER A 116 2.46 -9.82 -11.47
N GLY A 117 1.16 -9.55 -11.50
CA GLY A 117 0.11 -10.51 -11.14
C GLY A 117 0.10 -11.77 -12.01
N MET A 118 0.39 -11.65 -13.32
CA MET A 118 0.49 -12.76 -14.26
C MET A 118 1.61 -13.77 -13.90
N PHE A 119 2.63 -13.29 -13.21
CA PHE A 119 3.77 -14.10 -12.78
C PHE A 119 3.79 -14.34 -11.27
N HIS A 120 2.61 -14.36 -10.64
CA HIS A 120 2.45 -14.56 -9.18
C HIS A 120 3.35 -13.65 -8.33
N ASP A 121 3.55 -12.42 -8.81
CA ASP A 121 4.34 -11.36 -8.17
C ASP A 121 5.85 -11.63 -8.04
N GLU A 122 6.39 -12.62 -8.74
CA GLU A 122 7.84 -12.84 -8.79
C GLU A 122 8.62 -11.57 -9.22
N PRO A 123 8.14 -10.79 -10.23
CA PRO A 123 8.79 -9.53 -10.62
C PRO A 123 8.87 -8.52 -9.48
N SER A 124 7.82 -8.41 -8.67
CA SER A 124 7.78 -7.50 -7.52
C SER A 124 8.75 -7.89 -6.42
N ILE A 125 8.82 -9.18 -6.09
CA ILE A 125 9.80 -9.68 -5.10
C ILE A 125 11.23 -9.43 -5.59
N GLU A 126 11.53 -9.67 -6.86
CA GLU A 126 12.86 -9.36 -7.42
C GLU A 126 13.17 -7.86 -7.35
N ALA A 127 12.19 -6.99 -7.59
CA ALA A 127 12.36 -5.56 -7.45
C ALA A 127 12.64 -5.17 -5.99
N MET A 128 11.89 -5.71 -5.02
CA MET A 128 12.13 -5.47 -3.60
C MET A 128 13.51 -5.91 -3.14
N ASN A 129 13.98 -7.08 -3.61
CA ASN A 129 15.36 -7.55 -3.36
C ASN A 129 16.39 -6.55 -3.90
N LYS A 130 16.21 -6.02 -5.12
CA LYS A 130 17.11 -5.03 -5.73
C LYS A 130 17.01 -3.65 -5.09
N LEU A 131 15.85 -3.27 -4.56
CA LEU A 131 15.67 -2.04 -3.77
C LEU A 131 16.46 -2.09 -2.46
N GLY A 132 16.76 -3.29 -1.98
CA GLY A 132 17.35 -3.51 -0.67
C GLY A 132 16.32 -3.29 0.44
N LEU A 133 15.14 -3.90 0.30
CA LEU A 133 14.18 -4.01 1.40
C LEU A 133 14.76 -4.96 2.45
N ASP A 134 14.87 -4.50 3.70
CA ASP A 134 15.47 -5.28 4.79
C ASP A 134 14.43 -6.14 5.53
N VAL A 135 13.18 -5.67 5.59
CA VAL A 135 12.08 -6.33 6.32
C VAL A 135 10.73 -5.78 5.90
N THR A 136 9.68 -6.61 5.91
CA THR A 136 8.29 -6.15 5.77
C THR A 136 7.35 -6.97 6.65
N SER A 137 6.23 -6.38 7.12
CA SER A 137 5.08 -7.18 7.55
C SER A 137 4.38 -7.79 6.34
N VAL A 138 3.52 -8.78 6.56
CA VAL A 138 2.49 -9.13 5.59
C VAL A 138 1.33 -8.13 5.70
N GLY A 139 0.66 -7.86 4.57
CA GLY A 139 -0.67 -7.24 4.55
C GLY A 139 -1.74 -8.29 4.24
N ASN A 140 -2.97 -7.85 3.94
CA ASN A 140 -4.05 -8.74 3.57
C ASN A 140 -3.84 -9.34 2.17
N HIS A 141 -3.31 -8.60 1.23
CA HIS A 141 -3.11 -9.07 -0.14
C HIS A 141 -1.96 -10.06 -0.32
N GLU A 142 -1.06 -10.20 0.64
CA GLU A 142 -0.13 -11.33 0.66
C GLU A 142 -0.87 -12.69 0.72
N PHE A 143 -2.13 -12.71 1.17
CA PHE A 143 -2.97 -13.90 1.29
C PHE A 143 -3.92 -14.13 0.11
N ASP A 144 -3.99 -13.26 -0.89
CA ASP A 144 -4.92 -13.39 -2.05
C ASP A 144 -4.85 -14.77 -2.72
N ARG A 145 -3.66 -15.38 -2.76
CA ARG A 145 -3.41 -16.70 -3.35
C ARG A 145 -3.10 -17.78 -2.30
N GLY A 146 -3.41 -17.51 -1.05
CA GLY A 146 -3.28 -18.44 0.07
C GLY A 146 -1.88 -18.52 0.68
N ARG A 147 -1.84 -19.22 1.83
CA ARG A 147 -0.63 -19.39 2.63
C ARG A 147 0.55 -19.98 1.86
N ASP A 148 0.31 -21.01 1.07
CA ASP A 148 1.39 -21.77 0.42
C ASP A 148 2.10 -20.92 -0.64
N GLU A 149 1.37 -20.04 -1.33
CA GLU A 149 1.94 -19.10 -2.27
C GLU A 149 2.73 -17.99 -1.54
N LEU A 150 2.26 -17.49 -0.41
CA LEU A 150 3.04 -16.58 0.44
C LEU A 150 4.35 -17.22 0.90
N ILE A 151 4.33 -18.49 1.32
CA ILE A 151 5.54 -19.22 1.70
C ILE A 151 6.48 -19.41 0.49
N ARG A 152 5.93 -19.64 -0.71
CA ARG A 152 6.73 -19.69 -1.94
C ARG A 152 7.38 -18.34 -2.25
N LYS A 153 6.66 -17.24 -2.11
CA LYS A 153 7.24 -15.88 -2.25
C LYS A 153 8.40 -15.63 -1.30
N GLN A 154 8.29 -16.13 -0.06
CA GLN A 154 9.40 -16.04 0.90
C GLN A 154 10.58 -16.97 0.54
N LYS A 155 10.33 -18.22 0.14
CA LYS A 155 11.37 -19.26 0.02
C LYS A 155 11.89 -19.47 -1.40
N GLY A 156 11.15 -18.99 -2.39
CA GLY A 156 11.42 -19.27 -3.79
C GLY A 156 10.90 -20.62 -4.28
N GLY A 157 11.26 -20.96 -5.50
CA GLY A 157 10.81 -22.16 -6.20
C GLY A 157 9.87 -21.83 -7.36
N CYS A 158 9.74 -22.75 -8.31
CA CYS A 158 8.79 -22.59 -9.41
C CYS A 158 7.35 -22.73 -8.91
N HIS A 159 6.41 -22.01 -9.55
CA HIS A 159 5.00 -22.15 -9.22
C HIS A 159 4.51 -23.58 -9.51
N PRO A 160 3.73 -24.21 -8.61
CA PRO A 160 3.42 -25.64 -8.70
C PRO A 160 2.57 -26.02 -9.92
N LYS A 161 1.77 -25.09 -10.46
CA LYS A 161 0.95 -25.31 -11.67
C LYS A 161 1.61 -24.76 -12.93
N ASP A 162 2.13 -23.53 -12.87
CA ASP A 162 2.62 -22.80 -14.06
C ASP A 162 4.11 -23.03 -14.32
N GLY A 163 4.81 -23.70 -13.39
CA GLY A 163 6.24 -23.96 -13.52
C GLY A 163 7.12 -22.73 -13.29
N CYS A 164 8.28 -22.71 -13.92
CA CYS A 164 9.21 -21.58 -13.90
C CYS A 164 8.99 -20.71 -15.14
N TYR A 165 8.82 -19.41 -14.97
CA TYR A 165 8.54 -18.48 -16.08
C TYR A 165 9.74 -18.26 -17.01
N GLU A 166 10.95 -18.42 -16.51
CA GLU A 166 12.17 -18.40 -17.31
C GLU A 166 12.79 -19.80 -17.35
N LYS A 167 13.07 -20.31 -18.56
CA LYS A 167 13.64 -21.64 -18.75
C LYS A 167 14.96 -21.81 -17.97
N GLY A 168 15.00 -22.82 -17.12
CA GLY A 168 16.19 -23.15 -16.33
C GLY A 168 16.44 -22.26 -15.10
N LYS A 169 15.60 -21.26 -14.83
CA LYS A 169 15.74 -20.38 -13.67
C LYS A 169 14.61 -20.61 -12.68
N LYS A 170 14.97 -21.00 -11.47
CA LYS A 170 14.04 -21.03 -10.35
C LYS A 170 13.93 -19.64 -9.73
N PHE A 171 12.72 -19.25 -9.34
CA PHE A 171 12.50 -18.05 -8.55
C PHE A 171 13.25 -18.15 -7.22
N LYS A 172 13.99 -17.10 -6.84
CA LYS A 172 14.81 -17.12 -5.61
C LYS A 172 14.01 -16.92 -4.33
N GLY A 173 12.86 -16.29 -4.41
CA GLY A 173 12.11 -15.79 -3.26
C GLY A 173 12.64 -14.44 -2.75
N ALA A 174 12.10 -14.03 -1.62
CA ALA A 174 12.46 -12.78 -0.95
C ALA A 174 13.78 -12.93 -0.18
N ASP A 175 14.73 -12.02 -0.41
CA ASP A 175 15.98 -11.93 0.37
C ASP A 175 15.73 -11.30 1.77
N PHE A 176 14.58 -10.64 1.95
CA PHE A 176 14.10 -10.05 3.20
C PHE A 176 13.06 -10.94 3.88
N PRO A 177 12.94 -10.91 5.23
CA PRO A 177 11.86 -11.63 5.91
C PRO A 177 10.51 -10.92 5.77
N TYR A 178 9.48 -11.67 5.40
CA TYR A 178 8.10 -11.34 5.71
C TYR A 178 7.81 -11.68 7.18
N LEU A 179 7.16 -10.77 7.90
CA LEU A 179 6.77 -10.94 9.30
C LEU A 179 5.25 -11.05 9.44
N ALA A 180 4.78 -12.02 10.22
CA ALA A 180 3.36 -12.27 10.45
C ALA A 180 3.12 -12.75 11.89
N ALA A 181 3.30 -11.85 12.86
CA ALA A 181 3.27 -12.20 14.27
C ALA A 181 1.88 -12.67 14.76
N ASN A 182 0.81 -12.09 14.19
CA ASN A 182 -0.57 -12.38 14.58
C ASN A 182 -1.29 -13.38 13.66
N VAL A 183 -0.59 -13.96 12.66
CA VAL A 183 -1.17 -14.98 11.78
C VAL A 183 -0.63 -16.35 12.16
N THR A 184 -1.52 -17.23 12.61
CA THR A 184 -1.18 -18.57 13.08
C THR A 184 -1.89 -19.64 12.27
N ASP A 185 -1.24 -20.78 12.12
CA ASP A 185 -1.87 -21.99 11.60
C ASP A 185 -2.88 -22.52 12.63
N GLU A 186 -4.12 -22.75 12.23
CA GLU A 186 -5.22 -23.14 13.13
C GLU A 186 -4.98 -24.48 13.85
N LYS A 187 -4.28 -25.41 13.21
CA LYS A 187 -4.01 -26.75 13.75
C LYS A 187 -2.89 -26.75 14.78
N THR A 188 -1.85 -25.94 14.53
CA THR A 188 -0.64 -25.96 15.38
C THR A 188 -0.59 -24.79 16.36
N GLY A 189 -1.37 -23.73 16.15
CA GLY A 189 -1.32 -22.48 16.91
C GLY A 189 0.00 -21.70 16.76
N LYS A 190 0.88 -22.11 15.86
CA LYS A 190 2.18 -21.46 15.64
C LYS A 190 2.07 -20.40 14.54
N PRO A 191 2.84 -19.29 14.64
CA PRO A 191 2.95 -18.33 13.56
C PRO A 191 3.43 -18.99 12.25
N ILE A 192 2.82 -18.61 11.12
CA ILE A 192 3.15 -19.16 9.80
C ILE A 192 4.47 -18.63 9.23
N LEU A 193 4.88 -17.47 9.68
CA LEU A 193 6.14 -16.79 9.36
C LEU A 193 6.79 -16.29 10.66
N LYS A 194 7.98 -15.70 10.57
CA LYS A 194 8.64 -15.09 11.74
C LYS A 194 7.77 -13.99 12.31
N PRO A 195 7.57 -13.91 13.64
CA PRO A 195 6.82 -12.84 14.27
C PRO A 195 7.59 -11.52 14.29
N TYR A 196 8.90 -11.58 14.38
CA TYR A 196 9.79 -10.42 14.40
C TYR A 196 11.17 -10.77 13.81
N THR A 197 11.95 -9.74 13.54
CA THR A 197 13.39 -9.84 13.23
C THR A 197 14.16 -8.75 13.97
N VAL A 198 15.49 -8.92 14.08
CA VAL A 198 16.38 -7.91 14.69
C VAL A 198 17.39 -7.47 13.65
N TRP A 199 17.26 -6.23 13.19
CA TRP A 199 18.28 -5.58 12.38
C TRP A 199 19.47 -5.21 13.26
N LYS A 200 20.69 -5.52 12.77
CA LYS A 200 21.94 -5.32 13.51
C LYS A 200 22.97 -4.64 12.63
N HIS A 201 23.48 -3.51 13.06
CA HIS A 201 24.55 -2.81 12.35
C HIS A 201 25.45 -2.06 13.34
N ASN A 202 26.76 -2.32 13.34
CA ASN A 202 27.77 -1.63 14.15
C ASN A 202 27.35 -1.39 15.61
N GLY A 203 26.86 -2.44 16.28
CA GLY A 203 26.43 -2.41 17.68
C GLY A 203 25.03 -1.83 17.95
N VAL A 204 24.35 -1.31 16.93
CA VAL A 204 22.93 -0.94 17.02
C VAL A 204 22.07 -2.16 16.77
N LYS A 205 20.97 -2.31 17.54
CA LYS A 205 19.98 -3.38 17.38
C LYS A 205 18.60 -2.76 17.39
N ILE A 206 17.81 -3.01 16.36
CA ILE A 206 16.41 -2.59 16.28
C ILE A 206 15.56 -3.83 15.99
N GLY A 207 14.57 -4.09 16.85
CA GLY A 207 13.57 -5.14 16.67
C GLY A 207 12.44 -4.65 15.77
N PHE A 208 12.08 -5.43 14.76
CA PHE A 208 10.91 -5.17 13.91
C PHE A 208 9.88 -6.26 14.16
N ILE A 209 8.67 -5.89 14.59
CA ILE A 209 7.53 -6.79 14.78
C ILE A 209 6.56 -6.54 13.62
N GLY A 210 6.12 -7.60 12.90
CA GLY A 210 5.17 -7.44 11.80
C GLY A 210 3.81 -8.02 12.14
N VAL A 211 2.74 -7.25 11.93
CA VAL A 211 1.35 -7.70 12.06
C VAL A 211 0.50 -7.22 10.90
N THR A 212 -0.54 -7.99 10.56
CA THR A 212 -1.60 -7.57 9.64
C THR A 212 -2.90 -7.33 10.41
N LEU A 213 -3.88 -6.70 9.76
CA LEU A 213 -5.18 -6.45 10.41
C LEU A 213 -5.86 -7.76 10.81
N LYS A 214 -6.47 -7.78 11.99
CA LYS A 214 -7.29 -8.89 12.49
C LYS A 214 -8.44 -9.20 11.54
N GLY A 215 -8.98 -8.18 10.88
CA GLY A 215 -10.08 -8.25 9.91
C GLY A 215 -9.68 -8.82 8.54
N THR A 216 -8.45 -9.31 8.33
CA THR A 216 -8.03 -9.90 7.03
C THR A 216 -9.03 -10.92 6.46
N PRO A 217 -9.69 -11.80 7.25
CA PRO A 217 -10.70 -12.71 6.69
C PRO A 217 -11.94 -12.04 6.10
N ASP A 218 -12.17 -10.77 6.42
CA ASP A 218 -13.30 -10.00 5.90
C ASP A 218 -12.97 -9.26 4.59
N VAL A 219 -11.67 -9.20 4.23
CA VAL A 219 -11.16 -8.48 3.06
C VAL A 219 -10.32 -9.33 2.10
N VAL A 220 -10.29 -10.66 2.33
CA VAL A 220 -9.66 -11.66 1.46
C VAL A 220 -10.64 -12.81 1.24
N THR A 221 -10.54 -13.52 0.10
CA THR A 221 -11.38 -14.69 -0.17
C THR A 221 -11.21 -15.76 0.91
N ALA A 222 -12.26 -16.51 1.19
CA ALA A 222 -12.23 -17.57 2.21
C ALA A 222 -11.14 -18.63 1.94
N GLU A 223 -10.86 -18.94 0.66
CA GLU A 223 -9.78 -19.88 0.29
C GLU A 223 -8.39 -19.30 0.59
N GLY A 224 -8.19 -17.98 0.41
CA GLY A 224 -6.93 -17.30 0.70
C GLY A 224 -6.51 -17.35 2.17
N VAL A 225 -7.48 -17.37 3.08
CA VAL A 225 -7.25 -17.39 4.55
C VAL A 225 -7.50 -18.74 5.19
N LYS A 226 -7.78 -19.76 4.40
CA LYS A 226 -8.16 -21.10 4.88
C LYS A 226 -7.09 -21.73 5.79
N GLY A 227 -7.53 -22.21 6.95
CA GLY A 227 -6.65 -22.82 7.96
C GLY A 227 -5.77 -21.83 8.71
N LEU A 228 -6.07 -20.53 8.63
CA LEU A 228 -5.37 -19.46 9.30
C LEU A 228 -6.26 -18.76 10.33
N LYS A 229 -5.64 -18.35 11.44
CA LYS A 229 -6.26 -17.53 12.47
C LYS A 229 -5.51 -16.21 12.59
N PHE A 230 -6.26 -15.11 12.57
CA PHE A 230 -5.75 -13.75 12.70
C PHE A 230 -6.04 -13.23 14.11
N GLY A 231 -4.98 -12.94 14.86
CA GLY A 231 -5.06 -12.40 16.22
C GLY A 231 -5.13 -10.88 16.24
N GLY A 232 -5.45 -10.30 17.41
CA GLY A 232 -5.44 -8.86 17.60
C GLY A 232 -4.03 -8.26 17.50
N GLU A 233 -3.95 -7.08 16.94
CA GLU A 233 -2.68 -6.36 16.67
C GLU A 233 -2.01 -5.97 18.00
N VAL A 234 -2.75 -5.32 18.89
CA VAL A 234 -2.23 -4.77 20.16
C VAL A 234 -1.67 -5.86 21.06
N GLU A 235 -2.45 -6.93 21.30
CA GLU A 235 -2.04 -8.04 22.16
C GLU A 235 -0.79 -8.72 21.61
N THR A 236 -0.74 -8.88 20.29
CA THR A 236 0.38 -9.54 19.61
C THR A 236 1.64 -8.69 19.67
N ILE A 237 1.54 -7.40 19.34
CA ILE A 237 2.67 -6.47 19.42
C ILE A 237 3.21 -6.40 20.85
N ASN A 238 2.33 -6.24 21.84
CA ASN A 238 2.71 -6.17 23.24
C ASN A 238 3.44 -7.44 23.72
N LYS A 239 2.97 -8.61 23.31
CA LYS A 239 3.63 -9.91 23.59
C LYS A 239 5.06 -9.95 23.07
N TYR A 240 5.25 -9.63 21.79
CA TYR A 240 6.57 -9.77 21.17
C TYR A 240 7.51 -8.60 21.50
N ALA A 241 6.98 -7.40 21.81
CA ALA A 241 7.77 -6.31 22.37
C ALA A 241 8.36 -6.68 23.75
N GLN A 242 7.56 -7.34 24.60
CA GLN A 242 8.07 -7.87 25.87
C GLN A 242 9.11 -8.98 25.69
N GLU A 243 8.96 -9.83 24.67
CA GLU A 243 9.92 -10.88 24.36
C GLU A 243 11.26 -10.30 23.89
N LEU A 244 11.23 -9.30 22.99
CA LEU A 244 12.42 -8.57 22.51
C LEU A 244 13.15 -7.85 23.66
N ASP A 245 12.40 -7.16 24.52
CA ASP A 245 12.96 -6.48 25.69
C ASP A 245 13.67 -7.45 26.64
N ARG A 246 13.09 -8.63 26.92
CA ARG A 246 13.76 -9.70 27.68
C ARG A 246 15.04 -10.21 27.04
N GLN A 247 15.15 -10.13 25.70
CA GLN A 247 16.36 -10.46 24.94
C GLN A 247 17.37 -9.31 24.87
N GLY A 248 17.06 -8.16 25.53
CA GLY A 248 17.91 -6.98 25.56
C GLY A 248 17.85 -6.16 24.25
N VAL A 249 16.78 -6.32 23.46
CA VAL A 249 16.47 -5.49 22.29
C VAL A 249 15.36 -4.54 22.71
N LYS A 250 15.72 -3.29 22.99
CA LYS A 250 14.79 -2.27 23.53
C LYS A 250 14.27 -1.34 22.46
N ALA A 251 15.09 -0.97 21.47
CA ALA A 251 14.66 -0.22 20.30
C ALA A 251 13.75 -1.09 19.43
N ILE A 252 12.46 -0.77 19.34
CA ILE A 252 11.45 -1.62 18.70
C ILE A 252 10.56 -0.78 17.78
N VAL A 253 10.40 -1.23 16.55
CA VAL A 253 9.45 -0.69 15.55
C VAL A 253 8.40 -1.75 15.25
N ALA A 254 7.12 -1.35 15.23
CA ALA A 254 6.06 -2.22 14.73
C ALA A 254 5.71 -1.83 13.29
N LEU A 255 5.68 -2.85 12.42
CA LEU A 255 5.21 -2.78 11.04
C LEU A 255 3.79 -3.34 11.03
N ILE A 256 2.80 -2.46 10.83
CA ILE A 256 1.40 -2.78 11.04
C ILE A 256 0.63 -2.58 9.74
N HIS A 257 0.10 -3.66 9.18
CA HIS A 257 -0.79 -3.51 8.03
C HIS A 257 -2.23 -3.26 8.50
N GLU A 258 -2.43 -2.13 9.10
CA GLU A 258 -3.68 -1.47 9.48
C GLU A 258 -3.40 0.03 9.52
N GLY A 259 -4.39 0.86 9.20
CA GLY A 259 -4.11 2.27 8.98
C GLY A 259 -5.11 3.25 9.57
N GLY A 260 -4.93 4.49 9.17
CA GLY A 260 -5.79 5.62 9.53
C GLY A 260 -6.14 6.49 8.33
N LEU A 261 -7.05 7.41 8.58
CA LEU A 261 -7.59 8.35 7.62
C LEU A 261 -7.28 9.77 8.10
N PRO A 262 -6.29 10.46 7.50
CA PRO A 262 -6.00 11.85 7.81
C PRO A 262 -7.13 12.75 7.30
N ALA A 263 -7.32 13.90 7.93
CA ALA A 263 -8.34 14.88 7.55
C ALA A 263 -8.10 15.52 6.16
N SER A 264 -6.92 15.33 5.59
CA SER A 264 -6.58 15.74 4.22
C SER A 264 -5.83 14.64 3.50
N GLY A 265 -6.16 14.41 2.21
CA GLY A 265 -5.44 13.48 1.33
C GLY A 265 -4.09 14.02 0.81
N ALA A 266 -3.64 15.21 1.22
CA ALA A 266 -2.34 15.73 0.83
C ALA A 266 -1.21 15.03 1.61
N TYR A 267 -0.16 14.59 0.90
CA TYR A 267 0.91 13.80 1.51
C TYR A 267 1.72 14.57 2.57
N ASN A 268 1.72 15.89 2.50
CA ASN A 268 2.40 16.81 3.41
C ASN A 268 1.46 17.46 4.42
N TYR A 269 0.26 16.92 4.61
CA TYR A 269 -0.68 17.41 5.62
C TYR A 269 -0.11 17.19 7.03
N ASP A 270 -0.15 18.26 7.84
CA ASP A 270 0.23 18.19 9.25
C ASP A 270 -0.91 17.58 10.08
N CYS A 271 -0.81 16.32 10.35
CA CYS A 271 -1.79 15.57 11.11
C CYS A 271 -1.75 15.86 12.64
N ASP A 272 -0.76 16.61 13.10
CA ASP A 272 -0.64 17.03 14.51
C ASP A 272 -1.27 18.42 14.77
N THR A 273 -1.93 19.01 13.78
CA THR A 273 -2.71 20.25 13.95
C THR A 273 -4.20 19.91 14.18
N PRO A 274 -4.88 20.37 15.28
CA PRO A 274 -4.39 21.33 16.30
C PRO A 274 -3.59 20.71 17.47
N GLY A 275 -3.30 19.43 17.46
CA GLY A 275 -2.53 18.74 18.50
C GLY A 275 -2.11 17.33 18.07
N PRO A 276 -1.27 16.64 18.85
CA PRO A 276 -0.73 15.34 18.49
C PRO A 276 -1.80 14.31 18.09
N GLY A 277 -1.77 13.87 16.81
CA GLY A 277 -2.73 12.93 16.25
C GLY A 277 -4.17 13.43 16.09
N ALA A 278 -4.43 14.72 16.26
CA ALA A 278 -5.79 15.28 16.17
C ALA A 278 -6.33 15.30 14.75
N GLY A 279 -5.46 15.30 13.74
CA GLY A 279 -5.82 15.31 12.33
C GLY A 279 -5.96 13.93 11.68
N ILE A 280 -6.06 12.85 12.46
CA ILE A 280 -6.22 11.47 11.96
C ILE A 280 -7.32 10.73 12.70
N SER A 281 -8.02 9.85 12.00
CA SER A 281 -9.03 8.92 12.52
C SER A 281 -8.71 7.48 12.07
N GLY A 282 -9.57 6.52 12.45
CA GLY A 282 -9.44 5.11 12.05
C GLY A 282 -8.74 4.23 13.08
N ALA A 283 -8.65 2.95 12.77
CA ALA A 283 -8.21 1.89 13.69
C ALA A 283 -6.83 2.11 14.29
N ILE A 284 -5.91 2.69 13.50
CA ILE A 284 -4.53 2.92 13.95
C ILE A 284 -4.43 3.84 15.17
N VAL A 285 -5.39 4.77 15.34
CA VAL A 285 -5.39 5.70 16.49
C VAL A 285 -5.56 4.94 17.79
N ASP A 286 -6.50 4.02 17.84
CA ASP A 286 -6.76 3.16 18.99
C ASP A 286 -5.62 2.17 19.23
N ILE A 287 -5.07 1.59 18.18
CA ILE A 287 -3.90 0.70 18.25
C ILE A 287 -2.72 1.46 18.85
N ALA A 288 -2.41 2.64 18.32
CA ALA A 288 -1.29 3.46 18.79
C ALA A 288 -1.42 3.83 20.27
N LYS A 289 -2.63 4.15 20.76
CA LYS A 289 -2.90 4.48 22.15
C LYS A 289 -2.83 3.29 23.11
N LYS A 290 -2.90 2.05 22.60
CA LYS A 290 -2.94 0.81 23.43
C LYS A 290 -1.66 -0.02 23.35
N VAL A 291 -0.85 0.15 22.29
CA VAL A 291 0.43 -0.54 22.15
C VAL A 291 1.41 -0.08 23.24
N THR A 292 2.10 -1.03 23.87
CA THR A 292 3.04 -0.81 24.98
C THR A 292 4.06 0.31 24.70
N PRO A 293 4.48 1.07 25.74
CA PRO A 293 5.55 2.08 25.63
C PRO A 293 6.92 1.53 25.16
N LYS A 294 7.10 0.21 25.13
CA LYS A 294 8.32 -0.43 24.60
C LYS A 294 8.48 -0.32 23.08
N VAL A 295 7.43 0.07 22.36
CA VAL A 295 7.47 0.27 20.90
C VAL A 295 7.65 1.75 20.61
N ASP A 296 8.66 2.07 19.81
CA ASP A 296 9.14 3.43 19.58
C ASP A 296 8.51 4.14 18.40
N ALA A 297 8.19 3.41 17.36
CA ALA A 297 7.56 3.93 16.14
C ALA A 297 6.64 2.88 15.51
N LEU A 298 5.61 3.34 14.80
CA LEU A 298 4.69 2.52 14.03
C LEU A 298 4.80 2.90 12.56
N VAL A 299 5.09 1.94 11.70
CA VAL A 299 4.99 2.06 10.23
C VAL A 299 3.73 1.31 9.82
N THR A 300 2.86 1.95 9.07
CA THR A 300 1.49 1.47 8.83
C THR A 300 1.14 1.42 7.34
N GLY A 301 0.01 0.80 6.99
CA GLY A 301 -0.44 0.63 5.60
C GLY A 301 -1.96 0.47 5.49
N HIS A 302 -2.43 -0.31 4.52
CA HIS A 302 -3.80 -0.74 4.27
C HIS A 302 -4.74 0.36 3.73
N THR A 303 -4.79 1.53 4.33
CA THR A 303 -5.72 2.61 3.93
C THR A 303 -5.26 3.39 2.70
N HIS A 304 -4.05 3.14 2.19
CA HIS A 304 -3.42 3.88 1.08
C HIS A 304 -3.29 5.38 1.33
N ALA A 305 -3.46 5.83 2.56
CA ALA A 305 -3.34 7.23 2.95
C ALA A 305 -1.90 7.61 3.29
N ALA A 306 -1.55 8.87 3.12
CA ALA A 306 -0.26 9.41 3.50
C ALA A 306 -0.39 10.21 4.80
N TYR A 307 0.40 9.90 5.80
CA TYR A 307 0.45 10.67 7.05
C TYR A 307 1.73 10.46 7.84
N ASN A 308 2.09 11.47 8.63
CA ASN A 308 3.13 11.45 9.63
C ASN A 308 2.57 12.12 10.89
N CYS A 309 2.12 11.30 11.84
CA CYS A 309 1.44 11.76 13.05
C CYS A 309 2.26 11.43 14.28
N THR A 310 2.12 12.24 15.32
CA THR A 310 2.60 11.92 16.67
C THR A 310 1.41 11.51 17.52
N ILE A 311 1.31 10.23 17.88
CA ILE A 311 0.25 9.74 18.77
C ILE A 311 0.91 9.29 20.07
N PRO A 312 0.61 9.93 21.22
CA PRO A 312 1.18 9.54 22.51
C PRO A 312 0.89 8.08 22.85
N ASP A 313 1.89 7.39 23.38
CA ASP A 313 1.72 6.04 23.92
C ASP A 313 0.98 6.04 25.26
N PRO A 314 0.67 4.87 25.86
CA PRO A 314 -0.02 4.81 27.16
C PRO A 314 0.71 5.51 28.33
N SER A 315 2.00 5.80 28.21
CA SER A 315 2.77 6.58 29.19
C SER A 315 2.77 8.09 28.92
N GLY A 316 2.19 8.52 27.80
CA GLY A 316 2.21 9.90 27.33
C GLY A 316 3.46 10.29 26.54
N ALA A 317 4.39 9.37 26.30
CA ALA A 317 5.58 9.65 25.48
C ALA A 317 5.20 9.75 23.97
N PRO A 318 5.80 10.69 23.22
CA PRO A 318 5.49 10.87 21.82
C PRO A 318 5.90 9.62 21.00
N ARG A 319 5.01 9.15 20.12
CA ARG A 319 5.24 8.03 19.23
C ARG A 319 4.89 8.43 17.80
N THR A 320 5.83 8.26 16.90
CA THR A 320 5.64 8.53 15.48
C THR A 320 4.87 7.38 14.82
N VAL A 321 3.84 7.73 14.05
CA VAL A 321 2.96 6.83 13.31
C VAL A 321 2.91 7.30 11.86
N THR A 322 3.35 6.46 10.93
CA THR A 322 3.58 6.88 9.53
C THR A 322 2.92 5.95 8.53
N SER A 323 2.54 6.51 7.38
CA SER A 323 2.15 5.78 6.18
C SER A 323 2.54 6.56 4.93
N ALA A 324 2.97 5.84 3.88
CA ALA A 324 3.52 6.40 2.65
C ALA A 324 2.56 6.26 1.45
N ALA A 325 1.26 6.43 1.65
CA ALA A 325 0.24 6.21 0.62
C ALA A 325 0.29 4.77 0.05
N SER A 326 0.46 4.63 -1.27
CA SER A 326 0.50 3.33 -1.96
C SER A 326 1.25 3.41 -3.28
N PHE A 327 1.46 2.24 -3.92
CA PHE A 327 1.97 2.09 -5.29
C PHE A 327 3.38 2.65 -5.51
N GLY A 328 4.17 2.75 -4.43
CA GLY A 328 5.51 3.31 -4.49
C GLY A 328 5.57 4.79 -4.91
N ARG A 329 4.47 5.55 -4.69
CA ARG A 329 4.40 7.00 -4.98
C ARG A 329 5.15 7.84 -3.97
N LEU A 330 5.22 7.35 -2.73
CA LEU A 330 5.94 7.97 -1.63
C LEU A 330 6.86 6.96 -0.96
N TYR A 331 7.83 7.48 -0.25
CA TYR A 331 8.51 6.79 0.85
C TYR A 331 8.57 7.72 2.05
N THR A 332 8.60 7.14 3.25
CA THR A 332 8.79 7.89 4.49
C THR A 332 10.22 7.76 4.94
N GLU A 333 10.88 8.86 5.27
CA GLU A 333 12.15 8.88 5.95
C GLU A 333 11.93 9.22 7.43
N THR A 334 12.37 8.33 8.33
CA THR A 334 12.25 8.51 9.78
C THR A 334 13.65 8.48 10.42
N THR A 335 13.99 9.50 11.19
CA THR A 335 15.22 9.52 12.00
C THR A 335 14.95 8.93 13.36
N LEU A 336 15.61 7.82 13.69
CA LEU A 336 15.56 7.15 14.99
C LEU A 336 16.86 7.43 15.75
N THR A 337 16.83 8.27 16.79
CA THR A 337 18.02 8.50 17.62
C THR A 337 18.18 7.36 18.63
N TYR A 338 19.14 6.47 18.36
CA TYR A 338 19.48 5.34 19.24
C TYR A 338 20.50 5.74 20.28
N ASP A 339 20.20 5.57 21.58
CA ASP A 339 21.15 5.75 22.69
C ASP A 339 21.86 4.42 23.00
N ARG A 340 23.18 4.38 22.82
CA ARG A 340 24.01 3.19 23.04
C ARG A 340 24.07 2.76 24.51
N GLY A 341 23.80 3.69 25.44
CA GLY A 341 23.80 3.41 26.88
C GLY A 341 22.54 2.67 27.30
N THR A 342 21.37 3.17 26.92
CA THR A 342 20.07 2.52 27.19
C THR A 342 19.76 1.40 26.21
N LYS A 343 20.38 1.38 25.02
CA LYS A 343 20.12 0.50 23.87
C LYS A 343 18.70 0.68 23.31
N ASP A 344 18.20 1.89 23.37
CA ASP A 344 16.82 2.26 23.09
C ASP A 344 16.74 3.52 22.23
N ILE A 345 15.56 3.80 21.65
CA ILE A 345 15.29 5.03 20.91
C ILE A 345 14.94 6.14 21.89
N VAL A 346 15.51 7.31 21.69
CA VAL A 346 15.20 8.50 22.47
C VAL A 346 13.79 8.99 22.13
N ARG A 347 12.88 8.98 23.11
CA ARG A 347 11.50 9.46 22.99
C ARG A 347 11.15 10.41 24.13
N THR A 348 11.55 11.66 23.98
CA THR A 348 11.16 12.74 24.87
C THR A 348 10.37 13.80 24.11
N PRO A 349 9.61 14.68 24.78
CA PRO A 349 8.92 15.79 24.10
C PRO A 349 9.85 16.65 23.23
N ALA A 350 11.09 16.85 23.65
CA ALA A 350 12.08 17.62 22.89
C ALA A 350 12.78 16.83 21.79
N LYS A 351 12.90 15.51 21.94
CA LYS A 351 13.57 14.63 20.99
C LYS A 351 12.88 13.28 20.88
N HIS A 352 12.24 13.01 19.76
CA HIS A 352 11.57 11.75 19.42
C HIS A 352 11.76 11.46 17.94
N PRO A 353 11.43 10.28 17.43
CA PRO A 353 11.49 9.98 16.01
C PRO A 353 10.76 11.03 15.19
N ARG A 354 11.40 11.52 14.13
CA ARG A 354 10.81 12.48 13.19
C ARG A 354 10.74 11.85 11.83
N ALA A 355 9.60 12.01 11.20
CA ALA A 355 9.32 11.43 9.90
C ALA A 355 8.91 12.49 8.88
N ALA A 356 9.23 12.23 7.61
CA ALA A 356 8.75 13.02 6.48
C ALA A 356 8.40 12.10 5.32
N ASN A 357 7.28 12.37 4.66
CA ASN A 357 6.91 11.72 3.40
C ASN A 357 7.59 12.45 2.24
N HIS A 358 8.23 11.69 1.36
CA HIS A 358 8.92 12.18 0.17
C HIS A 358 8.27 11.63 -1.08
N VAL A 359 8.04 12.51 -2.06
CA VAL A 359 7.49 12.11 -3.36
C VAL A 359 8.54 11.36 -4.17
N VAL A 360 8.15 10.21 -4.70
CA VAL A 360 8.94 9.49 -5.71
C VAL A 360 8.73 10.19 -7.05
N ASN A 361 9.48 11.29 -7.22
CA ASN A 361 9.37 12.17 -8.36
C ASN A 361 9.91 11.49 -9.64
N ARG A 362 9.25 11.75 -10.76
CA ARG A 362 9.64 11.24 -12.09
C ARG A 362 10.64 12.13 -12.84
N ASP A 363 11.01 13.28 -12.28
CA ASP A 363 12.00 14.20 -12.85
C ASP A 363 13.46 13.81 -12.57
N GLN A 364 13.68 12.67 -11.91
CA GLN A 364 14.98 12.11 -11.60
C GLN A 364 15.37 10.97 -12.57
N PRO A 365 16.67 10.62 -12.69
CA PRO A 365 17.10 9.50 -13.51
C PRO A 365 16.50 8.17 -13.01
N LYS A 366 16.08 7.33 -13.94
CA LYS A 366 15.67 5.95 -13.68
C LYS A 366 16.85 5.10 -13.21
N ALA A 367 16.62 4.16 -12.30
CA ALA A 367 17.61 3.16 -11.91
C ALA A 367 17.77 2.10 -13.02
N PRO A 368 18.95 1.98 -13.69
CA PRO A 368 19.09 1.14 -14.88
C PRO A 368 18.83 -0.35 -14.64
N ASP A 369 19.15 -0.86 -13.45
CA ASP A 369 18.93 -2.25 -13.07
C ASP A 369 17.45 -2.58 -12.85
N MET A 370 16.63 -1.56 -12.49
CA MET A 370 15.17 -1.68 -12.44
C MET A 370 14.57 -1.62 -13.83
N THR A 371 15.06 -0.72 -14.71
CA THR A 371 14.67 -0.69 -16.13
C THR A 371 14.89 -2.06 -16.77
N ALA A 372 16.08 -2.64 -16.60
CA ALA A 372 16.39 -3.97 -17.14
C ALA A 372 15.48 -5.08 -16.58
N LEU A 373 15.07 -4.99 -15.31
CA LEU A 373 14.12 -5.92 -14.70
C LEU A 373 12.74 -5.77 -15.36
N ILE A 374 12.24 -4.55 -15.46
CA ILE A 374 10.94 -4.25 -16.09
C ILE A 374 10.92 -4.74 -17.54
N ASP A 375 11.93 -4.38 -18.33
CA ASP A 375 12.01 -4.76 -19.75
C ASP A 375 11.98 -6.27 -19.95
N ARG A 376 12.66 -7.02 -19.08
CA ARG A 376 12.66 -8.48 -19.12
C ARG A 376 11.27 -9.07 -18.88
N TRP A 377 10.58 -8.65 -17.81
CA TRP A 377 9.25 -9.15 -17.47
C TRP A 377 8.19 -8.64 -18.45
N LYS A 378 8.32 -7.41 -18.91
CA LYS A 378 7.46 -6.83 -19.94
C LYS A 378 7.51 -7.62 -21.25
N LYS A 379 8.71 -8.04 -21.66
CA LYS A 379 8.88 -8.90 -22.84
C LYS A 379 8.17 -10.25 -22.68
N LEU A 380 8.15 -10.83 -21.49
CA LEU A 380 7.44 -12.07 -21.19
C LEU A 380 5.90 -11.86 -21.18
N ALA A 381 5.43 -10.74 -20.67
CA ALA A 381 4.01 -10.41 -20.57
C ALA A 381 3.39 -9.95 -21.90
N ALA A 382 4.17 -9.32 -22.79
CA ALA A 382 3.70 -8.62 -23.98
C ALA A 382 2.73 -9.41 -24.88
N PRO A 383 2.89 -10.72 -25.14
CA PRO A 383 1.96 -11.49 -25.98
C PRO A 383 0.51 -11.49 -25.47
N VAL A 384 0.32 -11.31 -24.17
CA VAL A 384 -0.99 -11.26 -23.52
C VAL A 384 -1.37 -9.81 -23.20
N ALA A 385 -0.46 -9.07 -22.57
CA ALA A 385 -0.70 -7.73 -22.06
C ALA A 385 -1.15 -6.74 -23.13
N ASN A 386 -0.51 -6.76 -24.30
CA ASN A 386 -0.74 -5.77 -25.36
C ASN A 386 -1.93 -6.09 -26.28
N LYS A 387 -2.67 -7.16 -25.99
CA LYS A 387 -3.84 -7.52 -26.81
C LYS A 387 -4.95 -6.47 -26.61
N PRO A 388 -5.39 -5.77 -27.67
CA PRO A 388 -6.54 -4.87 -27.58
C PRO A 388 -7.81 -5.65 -27.19
N VAL A 389 -8.56 -5.11 -26.22
CA VAL A 389 -9.82 -5.70 -25.73
C VAL A 389 -10.98 -4.72 -25.78
N GLY A 390 -10.73 -3.45 -26.07
CA GLY A 390 -11.77 -2.42 -26.19
C GLY A 390 -11.22 -1.07 -26.61
N TYR A 391 -12.14 -0.11 -26.73
CA TYR A 391 -11.83 1.27 -27.11
C TYR A 391 -12.67 2.23 -26.28
N ILE A 392 -12.10 3.34 -25.82
CA ILE A 392 -12.79 4.37 -25.05
C ILE A 392 -12.60 5.73 -25.72
N SER A 393 -13.58 6.64 -25.58
CA SER A 393 -13.54 7.99 -26.18
C SER A 393 -12.90 9.03 -25.27
N ALA A 394 -12.84 8.78 -23.96
CA ALA A 394 -12.25 9.63 -22.93
C ALA A 394 -11.89 8.77 -21.71
N ASP A 395 -11.23 9.36 -20.69
CA ASP A 395 -10.96 8.70 -19.42
C ASP A 395 -12.27 8.21 -18.77
N ILE A 396 -12.29 6.95 -18.31
CA ILE A 396 -13.37 6.40 -17.51
C ILE A 396 -12.87 6.24 -16.07
N ASN A 397 -13.27 7.17 -15.20
CA ASN A 397 -12.78 7.25 -13.83
C ASN A 397 -13.42 6.19 -12.93
N GLY A 398 -12.60 5.58 -12.08
CA GLY A 398 -12.97 4.59 -11.09
C GLY A 398 -12.31 4.85 -9.74
N ARG A 399 -11.08 4.38 -9.57
CA ARG A 399 -10.35 4.39 -8.29
C ARG A 399 -10.13 5.79 -7.73
N GLY A 400 -9.77 6.75 -8.57
CA GLY A 400 -9.41 8.09 -8.16
C GLY A 400 -10.54 9.08 -8.06
N SER A 401 -11.76 8.67 -8.36
CA SER A 401 -12.92 9.52 -8.21
C SER A 401 -13.35 9.60 -6.73
N GLU A 402 -13.52 10.81 -6.21
CA GLU A 402 -14.13 11.06 -4.89
C GLU A 402 -15.67 10.95 -4.93
N ALA A 403 -16.25 10.77 -6.12
CA ALA A 403 -17.69 10.58 -6.29
C ALA A 403 -18.15 9.26 -5.68
N TYR A 404 -19.34 9.25 -5.12
CA TYR A 404 -19.98 8.05 -4.58
C TYR A 404 -20.33 7.04 -5.69
N GLU A 405 -20.84 7.52 -6.81
CA GLU A 405 -21.02 6.75 -8.04
C GLU A 405 -19.86 7.02 -8.99
N LYS A 406 -19.32 5.97 -9.59
CA LYS A 406 -18.11 6.03 -10.41
C LYS A 406 -18.39 5.47 -11.81
N PRO A 407 -18.16 6.24 -12.88
CA PRO A 407 -18.43 5.78 -14.24
C PRO A 407 -17.83 4.40 -14.58
N LEU A 408 -16.59 4.13 -14.15
CA LEU A 408 -15.99 2.80 -14.38
C LEU A 408 -16.65 1.72 -13.53
N GLY A 409 -17.15 2.04 -12.36
CA GLY A 409 -17.92 1.12 -11.53
C GLY A 409 -19.23 0.72 -12.19
N ASP A 410 -19.89 1.65 -12.86
CA ASP A 410 -21.11 1.40 -13.63
C ASP A 410 -20.84 0.48 -14.83
N VAL A 411 -19.75 0.74 -15.57
CA VAL A 411 -19.32 -0.15 -16.67
C VAL A 411 -19.07 -1.57 -16.17
N ILE A 412 -18.37 -1.71 -15.05
CA ILE A 412 -18.06 -3.02 -14.47
C ILE A 412 -19.33 -3.72 -13.98
N ALA A 413 -20.22 -3.01 -13.28
CA ALA A 413 -21.49 -3.57 -12.81
C ALA A 413 -22.37 -4.01 -14.00
N ASP A 414 -22.40 -3.24 -15.09
CA ASP A 414 -23.11 -3.61 -16.32
C ASP A 414 -22.48 -4.84 -17.00
N ALA A 415 -21.15 -4.93 -17.02
CA ALA A 415 -20.44 -6.08 -17.54
C ALA A 415 -20.78 -7.36 -16.75
N GLN A 416 -20.81 -7.27 -15.42
CA GLN A 416 -21.18 -8.36 -14.54
C GLN A 416 -22.65 -8.78 -14.72
N LEU A 417 -23.55 -7.80 -14.85
CA LEU A 417 -24.97 -8.08 -15.14
C LEU A 417 -25.10 -8.82 -16.48
N GLU A 418 -24.49 -8.30 -17.53
CA GLU A 418 -24.61 -8.89 -18.88
C GLU A 418 -24.04 -10.31 -18.94
N ALA A 419 -22.90 -10.54 -18.29
CA ALA A 419 -22.28 -11.86 -18.22
C ALA A 419 -23.14 -12.90 -17.51
N LEU A 420 -23.95 -12.50 -16.50
CA LEU A 420 -24.75 -13.39 -15.68
C LEU A 420 -26.27 -13.31 -15.94
N ALA A 421 -26.75 -12.39 -16.77
CA ALA A 421 -28.18 -12.27 -17.11
C ALA A 421 -28.77 -13.50 -17.83
N PRO A 422 -28.05 -14.20 -18.74
CA PRO A 422 -28.61 -15.42 -19.35
C PRO A 422 -28.95 -16.47 -18.28
N ALA A 423 -30.10 -17.15 -18.44
CA ALA A 423 -30.62 -18.11 -17.44
C ALA A 423 -29.63 -19.26 -17.18
N ASP A 424 -28.97 -19.76 -18.22
CA ASP A 424 -27.92 -20.78 -18.13
C ASP A 424 -26.65 -20.29 -17.44
N LYS A 425 -26.43 -18.95 -17.39
CA LYS A 425 -25.28 -18.31 -16.76
C LYS A 425 -25.56 -17.71 -15.39
N GLY A 426 -26.80 -17.77 -14.93
CA GLY A 426 -27.12 -17.30 -13.58
C GLY A 426 -28.44 -16.58 -13.44
N GLY A 427 -29.00 -16.00 -14.53
CA GLY A 427 -30.29 -15.34 -14.53
C GLY A 427 -30.30 -14.01 -13.76
N ALA A 428 -29.16 -13.31 -13.64
CA ALA A 428 -29.06 -12.09 -12.84
C ALA A 428 -29.95 -10.96 -13.36
N GLN A 429 -30.54 -10.23 -12.44
CA GLN A 429 -31.38 -9.04 -12.68
C GLN A 429 -30.70 -7.75 -12.21
N ILE A 430 -29.76 -7.87 -11.30
CA ILE A 430 -28.99 -6.79 -10.66
C ILE A 430 -27.55 -7.26 -10.56
N ALA A 431 -26.59 -6.36 -10.74
CA ALA A 431 -25.21 -6.59 -10.36
C ALA A 431 -24.70 -5.49 -9.44
N LEU A 432 -23.83 -5.87 -8.50
CA LEU A 432 -23.25 -4.98 -7.50
C LEU A 432 -21.74 -5.16 -7.46
N MET A 433 -21.02 -4.06 -7.57
CA MET A 433 -19.55 -4.04 -7.53
C MET A 433 -19.04 -3.24 -6.34
N ASN A 434 -18.17 -3.84 -5.53
CA ASN A 434 -17.55 -3.14 -4.41
C ASN A 434 -16.44 -2.18 -4.87
N PRO A 435 -16.29 -1.00 -4.22
CA PRO A 435 -15.31 -0.01 -4.62
C PRO A 435 -13.86 -0.52 -4.50
N GLY A 436 -13.58 -1.38 -3.51
CA GLY A 436 -12.27 -2.00 -3.31
C GLY A 436 -11.84 -2.93 -4.45
N GLY A 437 -12.78 -3.46 -5.22
CA GLY A 437 -12.52 -4.31 -6.37
C GLY A 437 -12.15 -3.53 -7.65
N ILE A 438 -12.22 -2.19 -7.65
CA ILE A 438 -11.82 -1.33 -8.77
C ILE A 438 -10.44 -0.77 -8.44
N ARG A 439 -9.39 -1.23 -9.11
CA ARG A 439 -8.00 -0.95 -8.71
C ARG A 439 -7.30 0.14 -9.51
N SER A 440 -7.83 0.53 -10.67
CA SER A 440 -7.32 1.59 -11.54
C SER A 440 -8.46 2.28 -12.26
N ASP A 441 -8.15 3.43 -12.89
CA ASP A 441 -8.99 4.06 -13.90
C ASP A 441 -8.68 3.45 -15.27
N LEU A 442 -9.56 3.61 -16.27
CA LEU A 442 -9.22 3.47 -17.68
C LEU A 442 -8.82 4.83 -18.22
N ALA A 443 -7.55 5.00 -18.56
CA ALA A 443 -7.03 6.23 -19.13
C ALA A 443 -7.14 6.22 -20.65
N TYR A 444 -7.64 7.32 -21.25
CA TYR A 444 -7.68 7.50 -22.70
C TYR A 444 -6.27 7.60 -23.30
N LYS A 445 -5.36 8.23 -22.59
CA LYS A 445 -3.98 8.40 -23.02
C LYS A 445 -3.23 7.08 -22.96
N ALA A 446 -2.64 6.68 -24.09
CA ALA A 446 -1.87 5.44 -24.19
C ALA A 446 -0.78 5.34 -23.15
N SER A 447 -0.68 4.17 -22.51
CA SER A 447 0.38 3.82 -21.55
C SER A 447 1.65 3.26 -22.22
N GLY A 448 1.52 2.81 -23.48
CA GLY A 448 2.59 2.20 -24.26
C GLY A 448 2.50 2.58 -25.75
N SER A 449 2.52 1.58 -26.62
CA SER A 449 2.47 1.74 -28.10
C SER A 449 1.11 1.43 -28.72
N GLU A 450 0.08 1.17 -27.90
CA GLU A 450 -1.27 0.75 -28.32
C GLU A 450 -2.05 1.85 -29.05
N GLY A 451 -1.77 3.12 -28.74
CA GLY A 451 -2.47 4.30 -29.22
C GLY A 451 -3.56 4.79 -28.28
N ASP A 452 -3.84 6.09 -28.31
CA ASP A 452 -4.82 6.74 -27.44
C ASP A 452 -6.22 6.10 -27.65
N GLY A 453 -6.91 5.85 -26.54
CA GLY A 453 -8.24 5.27 -26.49
C GLY A 453 -8.30 3.75 -26.66
N VAL A 454 -7.21 3.07 -26.96
CA VAL A 454 -7.17 1.59 -26.99
C VAL A 454 -7.09 1.08 -25.55
N VAL A 455 -7.98 0.17 -25.18
CA VAL A 455 -7.90 -0.58 -23.92
C VAL A 455 -7.25 -1.92 -24.19
N THR A 456 -6.12 -2.17 -23.55
CA THR A 456 -5.39 -3.44 -23.62
C THR A 456 -5.89 -4.43 -22.57
N TYR A 457 -5.58 -5.72 -22.76
CA TYR A 457 -5.82 -6.76 -21.73
C TYR A 457 -5.12 -6.38 -20.41
N GLY A 458 -3.90 -5.85 -20.48
CA GLY A 458 -3.13 -5.44 -19.30
C GLY A 458 -3.81 -4.34 -18.50
N GLU A 459 -4.40 -3.36 -19.17
CA GLU A 459 -5.15 -2.28 -18.53
C GLU A 459 -6.45 -2.79 -17.90
N ALA A 460 -7.23 -3.59 -18.63
CA ALA A 460 -8.44 -4.21 -18.10
C ALA A 460 -8.15 -5.09 -16.89
N PHE A 461 -7.07 -5.89 -16.92
CA PHE A 461 -6.61 -6.68 -15.79
C PHE A 461 -6.17 -5.79 -14.61
N THR A 462 -5.54 -4.64 -14.88
CA THR A 462 -5.12 -3.71 -13.82
C THR A 462 -6.31 -3.08 -13.11
N VAL A 463 -7.44 -2.92 -13.81
CA VAL A 463 -8.72 -2.47 -13.21
C VAL A 463 -9.29 -3.54 -12.28
N GLN A 464 -9.30 -4.82 -12.69
CA GLN A 464 -9.84 -5.95 -11.91
C GLN A 464 -8.83 -7.11 -11.81
N PRO A 465 -7.78 -7.00 -10.97
CA PRO A 465 -6.65 -7.93 -10.98
C PRO A 465 -6.84 -9.19 -10.12
N PHE A 466 -8.00 -9.34 -9.46
CA PHE A 466 -8.22 -10.43 -8.50
C PHE A 466 -8.58 -11.75 -9.18
N THR A 467 -9.16 -11.72 -10.38
CA THR A 467 -9.69 -12.91 -11.07
C THR A 467 -10.72 -13.67 -10.22
N ASN A 468 -11.55 -12.94 -9.46
CA ASN A 468 -12.62 -13.54 -8.68
C ASN A 468 -13.66 -14.18 -9.60
N MET A 469 -14.17 -15.34 -9.23
CA MET A 469 -15.32 -15.91 -9.93
C MET A 469 -16.56 -15.03 -9.71
N MET A 470 -17.35 -14.86 -10.75
CA MET A 470 -18.63 -14.19 -10.64
C MET A 470 -19.67 -15.14 -10.06
N ALA A 471 -20.40 -14.65 -9.08
CA ALA A 471 -21.47 -15.36 -8.39
C ALA A 471 -22.83 -14.72 -8.67
N SER A 472 -23.87 -15.51 -8.90
CA SER A 472 -25.25 -15.06 -8.78
C SER A 472 -25.92 -15.74 -7.59
N VAL A 473 -26.72 -14.99 -6.81
CA VAL A 473 -27.41 -15.45 -5.60
C VAL A 473 -28.85 -14.94 -5.58
N ASP A 474 -29.75 -15.70 -4.98
CA ASP A 474 -31.12 -15.26 -4.71
C ASP A 474 -31.15 -14.50 -3.40
N LEU A 475 -31.58 -13.25 -3.42
CA LEU A 475 -31.84 -12.40 -2.25
C LEU A 475 -33.30 -12.00 -2.25
N THR A 476 -33.96 -12.02 -1.09
CA THR A 476 -35.26 -11.35 -0.93
C THR A 476 -35.05 -9.84 -1.02
N GLY A 477 -36.09 -9.08 -1.38
CA GLY A 477 -35.97 -7.62 -1.41
C GLY A 477 -35.58 -7.04 -0.04
N ALA A 478 -36.04 -7.66 1.06
CA ALA A 478 -35.61 -7.29 2.41
C ALA A 478 -34.09 -7.45 2.61
N GLN A 479 -33.51 -8.57 2.12
CA GLN A 479 -32.05 -8.79 2.17
C GLN A 479 -31.29 -7.83 1.26
N LEU A 480 -31.81 -7.52 0.07
CA LEU A 480 -31.22 -6.52 -0.84
C LEU A 480 -31.25 -5.12 -0.20
N ILE A 481 -32.34 -4.73 0.45
CA ILE A 481 -32.44 -3.47 1.22
C ILE A 481 -31.39 -3.46 2.33
N SER A 482 -31.32 -4.52 3.14
CA SER A 482 -30.31 -4.65 4.21
C SER A 482 -28.90 -4.51 3.66
N LEU A 483 -28.60 -5.16 2.54
CA LEU A 483 -27.30 -5.09 1.86
C LEU A 483 -26.94 -3.66 1.45
N LEU A 484 -27.87 -2.92 0.83
CA LEU A 484 -27.62 -1.52 0.47
C LEU A 484 -27.46 -0.63 1.70
N GLN A 485 -28.17 -0.89 2.79
CA GLN A 485 -27.98 -0.18 4.05
C GLN A 485 -26.64 -0.49 4.72
N GLN A 486 -26.07 -1.69 4.54
CA GLN A 486 -24.74 -2.05 5.04
C GLN A 486 -23.61 -1.22 4.43
N GLN A 487 -23.82 -0.54 3.30
CA GLN A 487 -22.85 0.39 2.71
C GLN A 487 -22.48 1.54 3.66
N VAL A 488 -23.38 1.92 4.54
CA VAL A 488 -23.32 3.12 5.38
C VAL A 488 -23.65 2.85 6.84
N SER A 489 -23.67 1.59 7.24
CA SER A 489 -23.97 1.15 8.62
C SER A 489 -23.13 -0.03 9.04
N GLY A 490 -23.12 -0.35 10.34
CA GLY A 490 -22.31 -1.43 10.89
C GLY A 490 -20.82 -1.18 10.68
N PRO A 491 -20.05 -2.16 10.13
CA PRO A 491 -18.62 -1.99 9.89
C PRO A 491 -18.30 -0.82 8.94
N ASN A 492 -19.23 -0.48 8.05
CA ASN A 492 -19.06 0.56 7.05
C ASN A 492 -19.63 1.94 7.47
N GLU A 493 -20.04 2.13 8.72
CA GLU A 493 -20.63 3.39 9.17
C GLU A 493 -19.58 4.53 9.23
N ALA A 494 -18.40 4.22 9.74
CA ALA A 494 -17.31 5.18 9.84
C ALA A 494 -16.62 5.44 8.49
N GLU A 495 -16.55 4.42 7.65
CA GLU A 495 -15.94 4.46 6.30
C GLU A 495 -16.89 3.82 5.28
N PRO A 496 -17.83 4.61 4.71
CA PRO A 496 -18.82 4.09 3.78
C PRO A 496 -18.22 3.40 2.55
N LYS A 497 -18.74 2.21 2.22
CA LYS A 497 -18.36 1.45 1.03
C LYS A 497 -19.52 1.40 0.05
N ILE A 498 -19.61 2.41 -0.82
CA ILE A 498 -20.72 2.54 -1.76
C ILE A 498 -20.54 1.58 -2.93
N LEU A 499 -21.45 0.62 -3.03
CA LEU A 499 -21.51 -0.34 -4.12
C LEU A 499 -21.88 0.38 -5.42
N GLN A 500 -21.16 0.06 -6.49
CA GLN A 500 -21.53 0.50 -7.83
C GLN A 500 -22.60 -0.45 -8.36
N VAL A 501 -23.67 0.11 -8.92
CA VAL A 501 -24.86 -0.66 -9.27
C VAL A 501 -25.02 -0.77 -10.79
N SER A 502 -25.53 -1.90 -11.26
CA SER A 502 -25.81 -2.08 -12.67
C SER A 502 -27.00 -1.24 -13.15
N ARG A 503 -27.08 -1.02 -14.46
CA ARG A 503 -28.22 -0.36 -15.09
C ARG A 503 -29.55 -0.92 -14.61
N GLY A 504 -30.53 -0.05 -14.45
CA GLY A 504 -31.86 -0.36 -13.96
C GLY A 504 -32.04 -0.26 -12.44
N LEU A 505 -30.99 -0.43 -11.63
CA LEU A 505 -31.05 -0.18 -10.19
C LEU A 505 -30.70 1.27 -9.88
N THR A 506 -31.60 1.98 -9.19
CA THR A 506 -31.40 3.38 -8.79
C THR A 506 -31.84 3.62 -7.36
N TYR A 507 -31.17 4.53 -6.65
CA TYR A 507 -31.56 4.96 -5.30
C TYR A 507 -30.96 6.32 -4.93
N THR A 508 -31.44 6.89 -3.82
CA THR A 508 -30.89 8.12 -3.23
C THR A 508 -30.04 7.80 -2.01
N LEU A 509 -28.83 8.36 -1.98
CA LEU A 509 -27.93 8.39 -0.83
C LEU A 509 -28.04 9.75 -0.16
N ASP A 510 -28.73 9.84 0.97
CA ASP A 510 -28.95 11.07 1.74
C ASP A 510 -27.90 11.23 2.83
N LEU A 511 -26.89 12.06 2.62
CA LEU A 511 -25.81 12.31 3.57
C LEU A 511 -26.22 13.17 4.77
N THR A 512 -27.42 13.79 4.73
CA THR A 512 -27.97 14.53 5.87
C THR A 512 -28.44 13.60 6.98
N LYS A 513 -28.65 12.32 6.69
CA LYS A 513 -29.07 11.26 7.61
C LYS A 513 -27.86 10.54 8.21
N LYS A 514 -28.11 9.59 9.12
CA LYS A 514 -27.09 8.76 9.77
C LYS A 514 -27.35 7.27 9.56
N GLY A 515 -26.28 6.49 9.50
CA GLY A 515 -26.33 5.04 9.40
C GLY A 515 -27.22 4.58 8.23
N ALA A 516 -27.98 3.52 8.44
CA ALA A 516 -28.84 2.89 7.44
C ALA A 516 -29.89 3.86 6.82
N ALA A 517 -30.29 4.91 7.55
CA ALA A 517 -31.28 5.89 7.06
C ALA A 517 -30.73 6.76 5.91
N ARG A 518 -29.42 6.72 5.62
CA ARG A 518 -28.84 7.36 4.44
C ARG A 518 -29.34 6.76 3.13
N ILE A 519 -29.82 5.53 3.13
CA ILE A 519 -30.43 4.91 1.94
C ILE A 519 -31.93 5.20 1.97
N ASP A 520 -32.40 6.05 1.04
CA ASP A 520 -33.81 6.39 0.93
C ASP A 520 -34.57 5.26 0.18
N LEU A 521 -35.24 4.44 0.95
CA LEU A 521 -35.99 3.27 0.44
C LEU A 521 -37.16 3.66 -0.47
N SER A 522 -37.69 4.88 -0.38
CA SER A 522 -38.78 5.36 -1.24
C SER A 522 -38.31 5.61 -2.68
N THR A 523 -37.00 5.72 -2.89
CA THR A 523 -36.37 5.93 -4.20
C THR A 523 -35.69 4.68 -4.74
N LEU A 524 -35.60 3.60 -3.96
CA LEU A 524 -34.93 2.36 -4.36
C LEU A 524 -35.78 1.61 -5.39
N LYS A 525 -35.34 1.64 -6.65
CA LYS A 525 -36.08 1.10 -7.79
C LYS A 525 -35.23 0.19 -8.66
N LEU A 526 -35.85 -0.86 -9.17
CA LEU A 526 -35.32 -1.66 -10.28
C LEU A 526 -36.23 -1.48 -11.49
N ASN A 527 -35.67 -0.99 -12.60
CA ASN A 527 -36.38 -0.67 -13.83
C ASN A 527 -37.64 0.20 -13.59
N GLY A 528 -37.50 1.21 -12.72
CA GLY A 528 -38.57 2.15 -12.35
C GLY A 528 -39.56 1.66 -11.30
N ALA A 529 -39.60 0.36 -10.98
CA ALA A 529 -40.46 -0.20 -9.93
C ALA A 529 -39.73 -0.27 -8.58
N LEU A 530 -40.42 0.10 -7.50
CA LEU A 530 -39.87 -0.01 -6.14
C LEU A 530 -39.49 -1.47 -5.83
N ILE A 531 -38.40 -1.65 -5.09
CA ILE A 531 -38.03 -2.98 -4.57
C ILE A 531 -39.09 -3.46 -3.59
N ASP A 532 -39.66 -4.60 -3.89
CA ASP A 532 -40.63 -5.30 -3.00
C ASP A 532 -39.86 -6.18 -2.00
N PRO A 533 -39.95 -5.91 -0.69
CA PRO A 533 -39.24 -6.68 0.32
C PRO A 533 -39.51 -8.18 0.30
N ALA A 534 -40.70 -8.61 -0.15
CA ALA A 534 -41.13 -10.00 -0.18
C ALA A 534 -40.68 -10.76 -1.45
N LYS A 535 -40.37 -10.02 -2.52
CA LYS A 535 -39.97 -10.61 -3.81
C LYS A 535 -38.51 -11.06 -3.78
N THR A 536 -38.21 -12.14 -4.48
CA THR A 536 -36.84 -12.60 -4.70
C THR A 536 -36.22 -11.94 -5.94
N TYR A 537 -34.99 -11.47 -5.81
CA TYR A 537 -34.17 -10.90 -6.86
C TYR A 537 -32.91 -11.71 -7.05
N ARG A 538 -32.53 -11.97 -8.29
CA ARG A 538 -31.29 -12.64 -8.62
C ARG A 538 -30.18 -11.61 -8.77
N VAL A 539 -29.21 -11.61 -7.85
CA VAL A 539 -28.15 -10.60 -7.72
C VAL A 539 -26.81 -11.20 -8.11
N ALA A 540 -26.09 -10.53 -9.01
CA ALA A 540 -24.71 -10.85 -9.37
C ALA A 540 -23.72 -10.01 -8.55
N ALA A 541 -22.62 -10.63 -8.14
CA ALA A 541 -21.46 -10.00 -7.53
C ALA A 541 -20.22 -10.88 -7.73
N ASN A 542 -19.01 -10.34 -7.53
CA ASN A 542 -17.84 -11.21 -7.42
C ASN A 542 -17.95 -12.12 -6.17
N GLU A 543 -17.25 -13.26 -6.19
CA GLU A 543 -17.36 -14.25 -5.12
C GLU A 543 -16.89 -13.74 -3.74
N PHE A 544 -15.96 -12.79 -3.70
CA PHE A 544 -15.52 -12.13 -2.49
C PHE A 544 -16.69 -11.37 -1.83
N LEU A 545 -17.37 -10.52 -2.60
CA LEU A 545 -18.54 -9.78 -2.12
C LEU A 545 -19.71 -10.73 -1.78
N ALA A 546 -19.98 -11.72 -2.64
CA ALA A 546 -20.99 -12.75 -2.42
C ALA A 546 -20.67 -13.68 -1.22
N GLY A 547 -19.43 -13.66 -0.73
CA GLY A 547 -18.97 -14.28 0.51
C GLY A 547 -19.15 -13.40 1.76
N GLY A 548 -19.69 -12.20 1.61
CA GLY A 548 -19.87 -11.21 2.70
C GLY A 548 -18.66 -10.35 2.96
N GLY A 549 -17.69 -10.28 2.01
CA GLY A 549 -16.55 -9.40 2.08
C GLY A 549 -16.94 -7.92 2.13
N ASP A 550 -15.98 -7.06 2.50
CA ASP A 550 -16.16 -5.61 2.64
C ASP A 550 -17.28 -5.17 3.62
N GLY A 551 -17.66 -6.06 4.58
CA GLY A 551 -18.70 -5.73 5.56
C GLY A 551 -20.13 -5.87 5.03
N PHE A 552 -20.36 -6.79 4.05
CA PHE A 552 -21.67 -7.08 3.47
C PHE A 552 -22.20 -8.48 3.85
N PRO A 553 -22.41 -8.80 5.14
CA PRO A 553 -22.83 -10.12 5.58
C PRO A 553 -24.20 -10.57 5.01
N ALA A 554 -25.08 -9.66 4.58
CA ALA A 554 -26.36 -10.02 3.98
C ALA A 554 -26.21 -10.91 2.74
N PHE A 555 -25.10 -10.83 2.01
CA PHE A 555 -24.83 -11.76 0.91
C PHE A 555 -24.70 -13.23 1.34
N LYS A 556 -24.22 -13.51 2.57
CA LYS A 556 -24.10 -14.89 3.10
C LYS A 556 -25.44 -15.59 3.26
N GLU A 557 -26.52 -14.82 3.39
CA GLU A 557 -27.87 -15.32 3.51
C GLU A 557 -28.50 -15.72 2.16
N GLY A 558 -27.83 -15.35 1.06
CA GLY A 558 -28.26 -15.65 -0.30
C GLY A 558 -28.34 -17.14 -0.59
N LYS A 559 -29.38 -17.55 -1.33
CA LYS A 559 -29.63 -18.95 -1.73
C LYS A 559 -29.23 -19.17 -3.19
N ASN A 560 -29.19 -20.45 -3.58
CA ASN A 560 -28.98 -20.89 -4.96
C ASN A 560 -27.73 -20.25 -5.63
N LYS A 561 -26.62 -20.13 -4.87
CA LYS A 561 -25.36 -19.56 -5.36
C LYS A 561 -24.86 -20.36 -6.56
N LYS A 562 -24.61 -19.66 -7.67
CA LYS A 562 -24.02 -20.22 -8.90
C LYS A 562 -22.78 -19.42 -9.27
N LEU A 563 -21.64 -20.09 -9.46
CA LEU A 563 -20.41 -19.50 -9.95
C LEU A 563 -20.30 -19.69 -11.46
N THR A 564 -19.70 -18.71 -12.16
CA THR A 564 -19.56 -18.73 -13.61
C THR A 564 -18.18 -18.25 -14.06
N THR A 565 -18.08 -17.21 -14.90
CA THR A 565 -16.86 -16.65 -15.45
C THR A 565 -16.07 -15.83 -14.39
N SER A 566 -14.84 -15.44 -14.69
CA SER A 566 -14.12 -14.48 -13.84
C SER A 566 -14.61 -13.05 -14.06
N ASP A 567 -14.39 -12.17 -13.06
CA ASP A 567 -14.74 -10.75 -13.12
C ASP A 567 -14.02 -10.02 -14.26
N VAL A 568 -12.73 -10.28 -14.45
CA VAL A 568 -11.95 -9.68 -15.54
C VAL A 568 -12.41 -10.19 -16.92
N ASP A 569 -12.76 -11.47 -17.05
CA ASP A 569 -13.27 -12.01 -18.32
C ASP A 569 -14.64 -11.41 -18.68
N ALA A 570 -15.53 -11.22 -17.68
CA ALA A 570 -16.79 -10.53 -17.88
C ALA A 570 -16.58 -9.08 -18.35
N PHE A 571 -15.64 -8.38 -17.73
CA PHE A 571 -15.31 -7.00 -18.09
C PHE A 571 -14.72 -6.90 -19.51
N ILE A 572 -13.78 -7.78 -19.86
CA ILE A 572 -13.20 -7.84 -21.22
C ILE A 572 -14.24 -8.18 -22.26
N ALA A 573 -15.13 -9.13 -21.99
CA ALA A 573 -16.22 -9.49 -22.90
C ALA A 573 -17.13 -8.29 -23.18
N TYR A 574 -17.47 -7.52 -22.14
CA TYR A 574 -18.27 -6.31 -22.27
C TYR A 574 -17.56 -5.23 -23.11
N LEU A 575 -16.30 -4.91 -22.80
CA LEU A 575 -15.52 -3.94 -23.58
C LEU A 575 -15.45 -4.34 -25.06
N THR A 576 -15.22 -5.61 -25.33
CA THR A 576 -15.14 -6.15 -26.72
C THR A 576 -16.47 -6.08 -27.45
N ALA A 577 -17.59 -6.30 -26.75
CA ALA A 577 -18.93 -6.28 -27.33
C ALA A 577 -19.46 -4.86 -27.57
N HIS A 578 -19.12 -3.92 -26.68
CA HIS A 578 -19.69 -2.56 -26.66
C HIS A 578 -18.75 -1.46 -27.16
N SER A 579 -17.58 -1.82 -27.69
CA SER A 579 -16.66 -0.83 -28.24
C SER A 579 -15.91 -1.32 -29.47
N SER A 580 -15.59 -0.39 -30.34
CA SER A 580 -14.71 -0.60 -31.50
C SER A 580 -13.91 0.67 -31.78
N LYS A 581 -12.92 0.59 -32.66
CA LYS A 581 -12.14 1.77 -33.07
C LYS A 581 -13.00 2.90 -33.66
N THR A 582 -14.12 2.57 -34.30
CA THR A 582 -15.04 3.52 -34.94
C THR A 582 -16.24 3.88 -34.06
N ALA A 583 -16.46 3.15 -32.99
CA ALA A 583 -17.52 3.38 -32.00
C ALA A 583 -16.94 3.08 -30.59
N PRO A 584 -16.06 3.94 -30.07
CA PRO A 584 -15.48 3.73 -28.74
C PRO A 584 -16.56 3.86 -27.66
N LEU A 585 -16.33 3.25 -26.52
CA LEU A 585 -17.20 3.35 -25.36
C LEU A 585 -17.05 4.73 -24.72
N ASP A 586 -18.16 5.47 -24.60
CA ASP A 586 -18.19 6.72 -23.86
C ASP A 586 -18.27 6.48 -22.34
N PRO A 587 -17.67 7.34 -21.50
CA PRO A 587 -17.89 7.27 -20.07
C PRO A 587 -19.39 7.40 -19.75
N PRO A 588 -19.99 6.43 -19.03
CA PRO A 588 -21.40 6.54 -18.63
C PRO A 588 -21.63 7.74 -17.70
N LYS A 589 -22.84 8.28 -17.72
CA LYS A 589 -23.26 9.28 -16.75
C LYS A 589 -23.46 8.61 -15.40
N ALA A 590 -22.97 9.26 -14.35
CA ALA A 590 -23.25 8.87 -12.97
C ALA A 590 -24.67 9.39 -12.59
N ASP A 591 -25.70 8.60 -12.83
CA ASP A 591 -27.10 8.97 -12.63
C ASP A 591 -27.94 7.88 -11.96
N ARG A 592 -27.29 6.84 -11.44
CA ARG A 592 -27.94 5.70 -10.74
C ARG A 592 -28.05 5.96 -9.24
N ILE A 593 -27.10 6.70 -8.65
CA ILE A 593 -27.06 7.04 -7.23
C ILE A 593 -27.21 8.55 -7.06
N THR A 594 -28.41 9.01 -6.75
CA THR A 594 -28.64 10.43 -6.45
C THR A 594 -28.10 10.76 -5.06
N VAL A 595 -27.19 11.72 -4.95
CA VAL A 595 -26.57 12.12 -3.67
C VAL A 595 -27.19 13.42 -3.17
N VAL A 596 -27.77 13.38 -1.97
CA VAL A 596 -28.26 14.56 -1.22
C VAL A 596 -27.21 14.93 -0.17
N LYS A 597 -26.77 16.21 -0.17
CA LYS A 597 -25.71 16.75 0.72
C LYS A 597 -26.27 17.76 1.70
#